data_87c4cbc19814d597f6ec4c1a69334078
#
_entry.id   87c4cbc19814d597f6ec4c1a69334078
#
_cell.length_a   1.000
_cell.length_b   1.000
_cell.length_c   1.000
_cell.angle_alpha   90.00
_cell.angle_beta   90.00
_cell.angle_gamma   90.00
#
_symmetry.space_group_name_H-M   'P 1'
#
loop_
_entity.id
_entity.type
_entity.pdbx_description
1 polymer ?
#
loop_
_entity_poly.entity_id
_entity_poly.type
_entity_poly.pdbx_seq_one_letter_code
_entity_poly.pdbx_strand_id
1 'polypeptide(L)'
;MKNEKKTIMIAAVVLLLAIVATVGASYAYFAAATKTTGNEKNLNVVTEDLGNIKWEGTKVFESGDLLPGECGIQTFTIEKNSTTGKGIYEIDLKGIIDSVFNDDVEISLYKSTNPTTDNVTITQGNSATDAGADNKVHYYKEDTLTINGSPKKVYGPKALKNKNPIILEQADFDNSTLSKTTYYLVYHYKNADTAQDAKQGKSFSGEISVKLILEKSDQCELDDEILACSILSRAKNDTTNLALDEKGNARYIGSNPNNYVSIDGDIWRIIGTMKDIDDGTGNKEDRVKLIRASSIGSYSWDTSESSVNGGYGVNEWSQADLMKLLNPGYESETVGGSLYWNNQSGTCYVGENNATTSCDFTSTGIKDKLKTLIGEAVWNTGASTTNSQIASKFYTEERGTRNGKICSSGTKCNDDLERTTTWKGLVGLMYPSDYGYATSGGDTTDRTTCLNTSLSSWGSSSVSDCKNNDWLFSNSWQWTISPGAYSSGAYSSGASNAFIVDSGGYVITNGAYSYRAARPVVYLTSNVGIQSGDGSSGNPFILG
;
A
#
# COMPACT_ATOMS: atom_id res chain seq x y z
N MET A 1 19.07 -50.07 31.40
CA MET A 1 18.16 -50.05 30.24
C MET A 1 16.67 -50.22 30.57
N LYS A 2 16.23 -51.10 31.46
CA LYS A 2 14.79 -51.28 31.75
C LYS A 2 14.20 -50.19 32.64
N ASN A 3 15.00 -49.58 33.52
CA ASN A 3 14.56 -48.49 34.41
C ASN A 3 14.56 -47.12 33.70
N GLU A 4 15.49 -46.86 32.80
CA GLU A 4 15.54 -45.59 32.05
C GLU A 4 14.34 -45.41 31.13
N LYS A 5 13.90 -46.49 30.44
CA LYS A 5 12.69 -46.46 29.61
C LYS A 5 11.41 -46.18 30.42
N LYS A 6 11.35 -46.67 31.68
CA LYS A 6 10.24 -46.37 32.58
C LYS A 6 10.24 -44.89 33.02
N THR A 7 11.41 -44.33 33.31
CA THR A 7 11.54 -42.92 33.71
C THR A 7 11.19 -41.98 32.57
N ILE A 8 11.64 -42.29 31.34
CA ILE A 8 11.29 -41.50 30.14
C ILE A 8 9.79 -41.58 29.85
N MET A 9 9.18 -42.74 30.00
CA MET A 9 7.76 -42.93 29.77
C MET A 9 6.91 -42.20 30.84
N ILE A 10 7.32 -42.19 32.10
CA ILE A 10 6.67 -41.42 33.16
C ILE A 10 6.80 -39.91 32.93
N ALA A 11 8.01 -39.45 32.53
CA ALA A 11 8.23 -38.03 32.19
C ALA A 11 7.39 -37.59 30.99
N ALA A 12 7.27 -38.42 29.95
CA ALA A 12 6.42 -38.14 28.80
C ALA A 12 4.92 -38.08 29.15
N VAL A 13 4.46 -38.99 30.05
CA VAL A 13 3.07 -38.96 30.52
C VAL A 13 2.80 -37.75 31.42
N VAL A 14 3.73 -37.35 32.27
CA VAL A 14 3.61 -36.16 33.13
C VAL A 14 3.61 -34.89 32.26
N LEU A 15 4.43 -34.83 31.21
CA LEU A 15 4.45 -33.73 30.26
C LEU A 15 3.14 -33.65 29.46
N LEU A 16 2.62 -34.81 29.02
CA LEU A 16 1.34 -34.87 28.33
C LEU A 16 0.18 -34.45 29.24
N LEU A 17 0.19 -34.85 30.50
CA LEU A 17 -0.80 -34.45 31.49
C LEU A 17 -0.70 -32.96 31.82
N ALA A 18 0.51 -32.40 31.87
CA ALA A 18 0.71 -30.96 32.06
C ALA A 18 0.20 -30.15 30.87
N ILE A 19 0.43 -30.61 29.64
CA ILE A 19 -0.09 -29.99 28.41
C ILE A 19 -1.62 -30.09 28.38
N VAL A 20 -2.19 -31.25 28.74
CA VAL A 20 -3.65 -31.42 28.78
C VAL A 20 -4.25 -30.58 29.91
N ALA A 21 -3.57 -30.41 31.05
CA ALA A 21 -4.04 -29.57 32.15
C ALA A 21 -3.98 -28.07 31.81
N THR A 22 -2.94 -27.63 31.09
CA THR A 22 -2.85 -26.21 30.63
C THR A 22 -3.86 -25.91 29.52
N VAL A 23 -4.04 -26.82 28.57
CA VAL A 23 -5.06 -26.71 27.53
C VAL A 23 -6.46 -26.82 28.14
N GLY A 24 -6.65 -27.74 29.12
CA GLY A 24 -7.92 -27.91 29.83
C GLY A 24 -8.26 -26.73 30.75
N ALA A 25 -7.29 -26.09 31.40
CA ALA A 25 -7.51 -24.89 32.20
C ALA A 25 -7.86 -23.67 31.33
N SER A 26 -7.20 -23.53 30.17
CA SER A 26 -7.58 -22.54 29.17
C SER A 26 -9.00 -22.79 28.63
N TYR A 27 -9.34 -24.05 28.35
CA TYR A 27 -10.66 -24.44 27.89
C TYR A 27 -11.75 -24.23 28.96
N ALA A 28 -11.46 -24.55 30.22
CA ALA A 28 -12.38 -24.32 31.34
C ALA A 28 -12.60 -22.83 31.62
N TYR A 29 -11.56 -22.02 31.45
CA TYR A 29 -11.67 -20.56 31.56
C TYR A 29 -12.51 -19.97 30.42
N PHE A 30 -12.35 -20.47 29.20
CA PHE A 30 -13.18 -20.13 28.05
C PHE A 30 -14.65 -20.51 28.24
N ALA A 31 -14.92 -21.72 28.76
CA ALA A 31 -16.28 -22.20 28.99
C ALA A 31 -17.02 -21.45 30.11
N ALA A 32 -16.28 -20.85 31.07
CA ALA A 32 -16.85 -20.02 32.12
C ALA A 32 -17.15 -18.59 31.69
N ALA A 33 -16.45 -18.10 30.65
CA ALA A 33 -16.62 -16.74 30.13
C ALA A 33 -17.65 -16.66 28.98
N THR A 34 -17.94 -17.78 28.32
CA THR A 34 -18.94 -17.85 27.26
C THR A 34 -20.21 -18.49 27.77
N LYS A 35 -21.26 -17.72 27.89
CA LYS A 35 -22.58 -18.27 28.10
C LYS A 35 -23.09 -18.83 26.76
N THR A 36 -22.85 -20.12 26.53
CA THR A 36 -23.46 -20.85 25.45
C THR A 36 -24.88 -21.25 25.87
N THR A 37 -25.86 -20.55 25.38
CA THR A 37 -27.19 -21.09 25.26
C THR A 37 -27.30 -21.78 23.90
N GLY A 38 -27.10 -23.10 23.88
CA GLY A 38 -27.55 -24.00 22.82
C GLY A 38 -26.74 -23.98 21.51
N ASN A 39 -26.10 -25.11 21.25
CA ASN A 39 -25.30 -25.52 20.10
C ASN A 39 -23.84 -25.10 20.14
N GLU A 40 -23.03 -25.95 20.81
CA GLU A 40 -21.60 -25.94 20.68
C GLU A 40 -21.20 -26.26 19.22
N LYS A 41 -20.93 -25.23 18.44
CA LYS A 41 -20.10 -25.40 17.25
C LYS A 41 -18.64 -25.39 17.72
N ASN A 42 -17.88 -26.43 17.35
CA ASN A 42 -16.44 -26.55 17.64
C ASN A 42 -15.70 -25.35 17.06
N LEU A 43 -15.42 -24.35 17.88
CA LEU A 43 -14.58 -23.22 17.54
C LEU A 43 -13.13 -23.71 17.55
N ASN A 44 -12.53 -23.84 16.39
CA ASN A 44 -11.12 -24.21 16.26
C ASN A 44 -10.24 -23.06 16.76
N VAL A 45 -9.54 -23.27 17.86
CA VAL A 45 -8.47 -22.38 18.30
C VAL A 45 -7.30 -22.54 17.35
N VAL A 46 -6.89 -21.45 16.75
CA VAL A 46 -5.75 -21.40 15.86
C VAL A 46 -4.59 -20.72 16.58
N THR A 47 -3.40 -21.25 16.39
CA THR A 47 -2.15 -20.61 16.81
C THR A 47 -1.39 -20.24 15.55
N GLU A 48 -1.12 -18.96 15.34
CA GLU A 48 -0.31 -18.47 14.22
C GLU A 48 0.99 -17.90 14.78
N ASP A 49 2.12 -18.37 14.26
CA ASP A 49 3.45 -17.83 14.52
C ASP A 49 3.76 -16.83 13.39
N LEU A 50 3.86 -15.55 13.77
CA LEU A 50 4.14 -14.45 12.85
C LEU A 50 5.62 -14.03 12.96
N GLY A 51 6.50 -14.93 13.42
CA GLY A 51 7.92 -14.68 13.63
C GLY A 51 8.20 -14.08 15.01
N ASN A 52 8.10 -12.77 15.17
CA ASN A 52 8.40 -12.10 16.44
C ASN A 52 7.27 -12.14 17.47
N ILE A 53 6.05 -12.37 17.02
CA ILE A 53 4.88 -12.50 17.89
C ILE A 53 4.09 -13.77 17.55
N LYS A 54 3.44 -14.30 18.55
CA LYS A 54 2.54 -15.43 18.46
C LYS A 54 1.12 -14.96 18.78
N TRP A 55 0.20 -15.23 17.88
CA TRP A 55 -1.21 -15.02 18.10
C TRP A 55 -1.90 -16.35 18.41
N GLU A 56 -2.79 -16.34 19.41
CA GLU A 56 -3.57 -17.50 19.80
C GLU A 56 -5.01 -17.06 20.07
N GLY A 57 -5.96 -17.63 19.36
CA GLY A 57 -7.38 -17.34 19.51
C GLY A 57 -8.25 -18.03 18.48
N THR A 58 -9.53 -17.67 18.46
CA THR A 58 -10.47 -18.15 17.47
C THR A 58 -10.51 -17.19 16.30
N LYS A 59 -10.15 -17.66 15.13
CA LYS A 59 -10.07 -16.83 13.92
C LYS A 59 -11.45 -16.34 13.47
N VAL A 60 -12.43 -17.23 13.50
CA VAL A 60 -13.82 -16.92 13.14
C VAL A 60 -14.68 -16.97 14.39
N PHE A 61 -15.48 -15.95 14.60
CA PHE A 61 -16.47 -15.92 15.67
C PHE A 61 -17.89 -15.77 15.09
N GLU A 62 -18.83 -16.38 15.76
CA GLU A 62 -20.25 -16.28 15.46
C GLU A 62 -20.99 -15.80 16.71
N SER A 63 -21.90 -14.87 16.55
CA SER A 63 -22.64 -14.32 17.69
C SER A 63 -23.64 -15.28 18.33
N GLY A 64 -24.03 -16.35 17.62
CA GLY A 64 -25.22 -17.11 17.97
C GLY A 64 -26.49 -16.26 17.77
N ASP A 65 -27.60 -16.76 18.29
CA ASP A 65 -28.88 -16.04 18.28
C ASP A 65 -28.85 -14.98 19.38
N LEU A 66 -28.59 -13.72 19.02
CA LEU A 66 -28.60 -12.60 19.96
C LEU A 66 -29.97 -11.98 20.09
N LEU A 67 -30.31 -11.64 21.31
CA LEU A 67 -31.49 -10.82 21.63
C LEU A 67 -31.06 -9.35 21.82
N PRO A 68 -31.93 -8.37 21.53
CA PRO A 68 -31.65 -6.98 21.81
C PRO A 68 -31.20 -6.75 23.26
N GLY A 69 -30.10 -6.03 23.45
CA GLY A 69 -29.46 -5.79 24.75
C GLY A 69 -28.40 -6.82 25.14
N GLU A 70 -28.23 -7.91 24.43
CA GLU A 70 -27.23 -8.93 24.75
C GLU A 70 -25.82 -8.56 24.28
N CYS A 71 -24.84 -8.99 25.08
CA CYS A 71 -23.42 -8.86 24.78
C CYS A 71 -22.77 -10.24 24.63
N GLY A 72 -21.76 -10.31 23.76
CA GLY A 72 -20.87 -11.46 23.69
C GLY A 72 -19.39 -11.04 23.72
N ILE A 73 -18.52 -11.98 24.08
CA ILE A 73 -17.08 -11.73 24.18
C ILE A 73 -16.33 -12.80 23.40
N GLN A 74 -15.36 -12.34 22.59
CA GLN A 74 -14.34 -13.19 21.99
C GLN A 74 -12.97 -12.83 22.58
N THR A 75 -12.26 -13.83 23.08
CA THR A 75 -10.94 -13.62 23.70
C THR A 75 -9.83 -14.18 22.83
N PHE A 76 -8.74 -13.45 22.70
CA PHE A 76 -7.52 -13.90 22.04
C PHE A 76 -6.29 -13.29 22.69
N THR A 77 -5.11 -13.85 22.42
CA THR A 77 -3.84 -13.38 23.00
C THR A 77 -2.82 -13.11 21.92
N ILE A 78 -1.98 -12.10 22.18
CA ILE A 78 -0.78 -11.83 21.42
C ILE A 78 0.39 -11.93 22.39
N GLU A 79 1.35 -12.79 22.09
CA GLU A 79 2.52 -13.06 22.90
C GLU A 79 3.78 -12.82 22.09
N LYS A 80 4.79 -12.20 22.69
CA LYS A 80 6.08 -12.02 22.05
C LYS A 80 6.82 -13.35 21.99
N ASN A 81 7.26 -13.73 20.80
CA ASN A 81 7.89 -15.02 20.51
C ASN A 81 9.42 -14.93 20.48
N SER A 82 9.98 -13.71 20.40
CA SER A 82 11.41 -13.46 20.30
C SER A 82 11.85 -12.37 21.28
N THR A 83 13.08 -12.47 21.79
CA THR A 83 13.70 -11.43 22.61
C THR A 83 14.31 -10.29 21.79
N THR A 84 14.36 -10.45 20.48
CA THR A 84 14.88 -9.46 19.53
C THR A 84 13.76 -8.99 18.61
N GLY A 85 13.85 -7.77 18.13
CA GLY A 85 12.88 -7.19 17.20
C GLY A 85 11.97 -6.15 17.84
N LYS A 86 11.61 -5.20 17.03
CA LYS A 86 10.65 -4.14 17.30
C LYS A 86 9.66 -4.09 16.14
N GLY A 87 8.51 -3.56 16.35
CA GLY A 87 7.55 -3.38 15.28
C GLY A 87 6.18 -3.02 15.81
N ILE A 88 5.25 -3.01 14.90
CA ILE A 88 3.83 -2.75 15.17
C ILE A 88 3.07 -4.02 14.80
N TYR A 89 2.17 -4.47 15.65
CA TYR A 89 1.16 -5.42 15.24
C TYR A 89 -0.17 -4.71 15.03
N GLU A 90 -0.91 -5.19 14.04
CA GLU A 90 -2.23 -4.70 13.70
C GLU A 90 -3.27 -5.79 13.92
N ILE A 91 -4.35 -5.44 14.58
CA ILE A 91 -5.49 -6.32 14.80
C ILE A 91 -6.62 -5.85 13.87
N ASP A 92 -6.99 -6.71 12.94
CA ASP A 92 -8.04 -6.45 11.97
C ASP A 92 -9.30 -7.27 12.28
N LEU A 93 -10.44 -6.68 12.00
CA LEU A 93 -11.72 -7.35 11.95
C LEU A 93 -12.26 -7.35 10.52
N LYS A 94 -12.48 -8.53 9.95
CA LYS A 94 -13.00 -8.73 8.60
C LYS A 94 -14.35 -9.42 8.61
N GLY A 95 -15.12 -9.24 7.54
CA GLY A 95 -16.26 -10.08 7.24
C GLY A 95 -17.44 -10.00 8.20
N ILE A 96 -17.63 -8.90 8.93
CA ILE A 96 -18.91 -8.66 9.61
C ILE A 96 -19.93 -8.36 8.53
N ILE A 97 -20.46 -9.42 7.99
CA ILE A 97 -21.40 -9.35 6.89
C ILE A 97 -22.69 -10.04 7.32
N ASP A 98 -23.48 -9.35 8.08
CA ASP A 98 -24.90 -9.50 7.89
C ASP A 98 -25.56 -8.12 7.85
N SER A 99 -26.21 -7.85 6.74
CA SER A 99 -26.93 -6.61 6.52
C SER A 99 -28.02 -6.36 7.57
N VAL A 100 -28.48 -7.39 8.27
CA VAL A 100 -29.57 -7.30 9.24
C VAL A 100 -29.16 -6.60 10.53
N PHE A 101 -27.94 -6.83 11.02
CA PHE A 101 -27.44 -6.24 12.28
C PHE A 101 -26.68 -4.93 12.08
N ASN A 102 -26.47 -4.52 10.87
CA ASN A 102 -25.59 -3.41 10.52
C ASN A 102 -25.91 -2.07 11.21
N ASP A 103 -27.10 -1.90 11.75
CA ASP A 103 -27.52 -0.65 12.39
C ASP A 103 -27.51 -0.71 13.92
N ASP A 104 -27.38 -1.88 14.51
CA ASP A 104 -27.61 -2.07 15.94
C ASP A 104 -26.46 -2.72 16.71
N VAL A 105 -25.43 -3.26 16.02
CA VAL A 105 -24.30 -3.91 16.68
C VAL A 105 -23.15 -2.93 16.89
N GLU A 106 -22.64 -2.88 18.11
CA GLU A 106 -21.40 -2.18 18.47
C GLU A 106 -20.33 -3.20 18.82
N ILE A 107 -19.07 -2.89 18.44
CA ILE A 107 -17.90 -3.70 18.76
C ILE A 107 -16.89 -2.84 19.52
N SER A 108 -16.41 -3.38 20.64
CA SER A 108 -15.40 -2.76 21.49
C SER A 108 -14.21 -3.69 21.68
N LEU A 109 -13.02 -3.14 21.69
CA LEU A 109 -11.80 -3.88 21.98
C LEU A 109 -11.20 -3.43 23.30
N TYR A 110 -11.00 -4.37 24.20
CA TYR A 110 -10.32 -4.18 25.49
C TYR A 110 -9.03 -4.98 25.51
N LYS A 111 -8.05 -4.53 26.27
CA LYS A 111 -6.79 -5.27 26.46
C LYS A 111 -6.36 -5.33 27.91
N SER A 112 -5.75 -6.43 28.28
CA SER A 112 -5.09 -6.64 29.58
C SER A 112 -3.73 -7.29 29.43
N THR A 113 -2.79 -6.79 30.22
CA THR A 113 -1.47 -7.39 30.38
C THR A 113 -1.43 -8.36 31.58
N ASN A 114 -2.49 -8.41 32.38
CA ASN A 114 -2.59 -9.30 33.53
C ASN A 114 -3.95 -10.03 33.58
N PRO A 115 -4.19 -10.97 32.64
CA PRO A 115 -5.49 -11.62 32.47
C PRO A 115 -5.93 -12.48 33.65
N THR A 116 -5.00 -12.85 34.55
CA THR A 116 -5.32 -13.62 35.75
C THR A 116 -6.00 -12.80 36.86
N THR A 117 -5.91 -11.48 36.79
CA THR A 117 -6.54 -10.54 37.70
C THR A 117 -7.74 -9.82 37.10
N ASP A 118 -7.98 -10.00 35.81
CA ASP A 118 -9.13 -9.39 35.16
C ASP A 118 -10.42 -10.02 35.63
N ASN A 119 -11.30 -9.20 36.13
CA ASN A 119 -12.68 -9.59 36.43
C ASN A 119 -13.55 -9.23 35.24
N VAL A 120 -13.76 -10.20 34.35
CA VAL A 120 -14.64 -10.05 33.18
C VAL A 120 -15.97 -10.69 33.51
N THR A 121 -16.99 -9.89 33.69
CA THR A 121 -18.35 -10.37 34.00
C THR A 121 -19.38 -9.75 33.06
N ILE A 122 -20.27 -10.58 32.55
CA ILE A 122 -21.51 -10.14 31.91
C ILE A 122 -22.63 -10.35 32.91
N THR A 123 -23.27 -9.27 33.35
CA THR A 123 -24.48 -9.31 34.13
C THR A 123 -25.63 -9.15 33.18
N GLN A 124 -26.46 -10.17 33.07
CA GLN A 124 -27.67 -10.10 32.28
C GLN A 124 -28.61 -9.03 32.80
N GLY A 125 -29.08 -8.18 31.92
CA GLY A 125 -30.19 -7.29 32.18
C GLY A 125 -31.42 -8.12 32.53
N ASN A 126 -32.19 -7.74 33.56
CA ASN A 126 -33.47 -8.38 33.81
C ASN A 126 -34.37 -8.07 32.62
N SER A 127 -34.73 -9.09 31.86
CA SER A 127 -35.69 -8.96 30.79
C SER A 127 -37.05 -8.56 31.38
N ALA A 128 -37.36 -7.26 31.32
CA ALA A 128 -38.73 -6.84 31.49
C ALA A 128 -39.44 -7.11 30.16
N THR A 129 -40.30 -8.09 30.12
CA THR A 129 -41.21 -8.30 29.01
C THR A 129 -42.37 -7.33 29.16
N ASP A 130 -42.47 -6.35 28.27
CA ASP A 130 -43.68 -5.56 28.12
C ASP A 130 -44.32 -5.88 26.77
N ALA A 131 -45.61 -6.05 26.75
CA ALA A 131 -46.33 -6.12 25.49
C ALA A 131 -46.46 -4.67 24.99
N GLY A 132 -45.62 -4.31 24.01
CA GLY A 132 -45.74 -3.01 23.38
C GLY A 132 -47.11 -2.81 22.72
N ALA A 133 -47.37 -1.58 22.25
CA ALA A 133 -48.60 -1.24 21.55
C ALA A 133 -48.86 -2.09 20.28
N ASP A 134 -47.85 -2.81 19.81
CA ASP A 134 -47.87 -3.74 18.67
C ASP A 134 -48.13 -5.20 19.10
N ASN A 135 -48.43 -5.45 20.38
CA ASN A 135 -48.58 -6.77 20.98
C ASN A 135 -47.35 -7.69 20.86
N LYS A 136 -46.17 -7.12 20.74
CA LYS A 136 -44.91 -7.85 20.69
C LYS A 136 -44.15 -7.67 21.99
N VAL A 137 -43.28 -8.64 22.27
CA VAL A 137 -42.37 -8.59 23.44
C VAL A 137 -41.18 -7.71 23.11
N HIS A 138 -40.96 -6.68 23.91
CA HIS A 138 -39.81 -5.80 23.82
C HIS A 138 -38.89 -6.03 25.03
N TYR A 139 -37.59 -6.08 24.76
CA TYR A 139 -36.56 -6.21 25.79
C TYR A 139 -36.00 -4.82 26.09
N TYR A 140 -36.12 -4.39 27.35
CA TYR A 140 -35.80 -3.00 27.74
C TYR A 140 -34.50 -2.84 28.54
N LYS A 141 -33.77 -3.92 28.83
CA LYS A 141 -32.58 -3.83 29.64
C LYS A 141 -31.37 -4.40 28.94
N GLU A 142 -30.33 -3.59 28.96
CA GLU A 142 -29.02 -3.92 28.42
C GLU A 142 -28.24 -4.83 29.36
N ASP A 143 -27.53 -5.79 28.85
CA ASP A 143 -26.52 -6.53 29.60
C ASP A 143 -25.39 -5.58 30.03
N THR A 144 -24.91 -5.75 31.24
CA THR A 144 -23.80 -4.99 31.78
C THR A 144 -22.54 -5.81 31.70
N LEU A 145 -21.60 -5.36 30.86
CA LEU A 145 -20.25 -5.89 30.81
C LEU A 145 -19.34 -5.09 31.74
N THR A 146 -18.69 -5.78 32.66
CA THR A 146 -17.67 -5.18 33.53
C THR A 146 -16.32 -5.81 33.23
N ILE A 147 -15.36 -4.96 32.81
CA ILE A 147 -13.96 -5.32 32.60
C ILE A 147 -13.11 -4.29 33.36
N ASN A 148 -11.98 -4.71 33.90
CA ASN A 148 -11.02 -3.85 34.58
C ASN A 148 -10.33 -2.88 33.60
N GLY A 149 -11.07 -1.99 33.00
CA GLY A 149 -10.57 -0.99 32.06
C GLY A 149 -11.66 -0.44 31.16
N SER A 150 -11.46 0.79 30.74
CA SER A 150 -12.33 1.42 29.75
C SER A 150 -12.05 0.85 28.37
N PRO A 151 -13.06 0.72 27.48
CA PRO A 151 -12.84 0.31 26.11
C PRO A 151 -11.90 1.30 25.42
N LYS A 152 -10.91 0.78 24.70
CA LYS A 152 -9.99 1.62 23.95
C LYS A 152 -10.69 2.32 22.79
N LYS A 153 -11.61 1.61 22.14
CA LYS A 153 -12.33 2.11 20.99
C LYS A 153 -13.65 1.35 20.83
N VAL A 154 -14.71 2.07 20.49
CA VAL A 154 -16.01 1.53 20.15
C VAL A 154 -16.25 1.73 18.66
N TYR A 155 -16.58 0.67 17.96
CA TYR A 155 -16.89 0.68 16.54
C TYR A 155 -18.41 0.53 16.39
N GLY A 156 -19.06 1.63 16.03
CA GLY A 156 -20.51 1.62 15.76
C GLY A 156 -20.83 1.06 14.37
N PRO A 157 -22.11 0.87 14.09
CA PRO A 157 -22.62 0.24 12.86
C PRO A 157 -22.11 0.87 11.57
N LYS A 158 -21.95 2.18 11.55
CA LYS A 158 -21.47 2.89 10.36
C LYS A 158 -20.03 2.52 10.00
N ALA A 159 -19.17 2.28 11.00
CA ALA A 159 -17.80 1.83 10.77
C ALA A 159 -17.77 0.39 10.27
N LEU A 160 -18.67 -0.46 10.74
CA LEU A 160 -18.79 -1.86 10.32
C LEU A 160 -19.24 -2.00 8.86
N LYS A 161 -20.10 -1.09 8.37
CA LYS A 161 -20.57 -1.07 6.98
C LYS A 161 -19.54 -0.60 5.96
N ASN A 162 -18.70 0.36 6.33
CA ASN A 162 -17.94 1.16 5.37
C ASN A 162 -16.47 0.76 5.24
N LYS A 163 -15.98 -0.15 6.07
CA LYS A 163 -14.57 -0.59 6.04
C LYS A 163 -14.47 -2.11 6.22
N ASN A 164 -13.81 -2.76 5.30
CA ASN A 164 -13.45 -4.17 5.40
C ASN A 164 -12.02 -4.35 4.86
N PRO A 165 -11.01 -4.56 5.69
CA PRO A 165 -11.08 -4.77 7.15
C PRO A 165 -11.25 -3.49 7.98
N ILE A 166 -11.71 -3.66 9.22
CA ILE A 166 -11.70 -2.61 10.24
C ILE A 166 -10.45 -2.82 11.08
N ILE A 167 -9.58 -1.82 11.13
CA ILE A 167 -8.41 -1.85 12.02
C ILE A 167 -8.88 -1.55 13.44
N LEU A 168 -8.84 -2.56 14.30
CA LEU A 168 -9.25 -2.45 15.70
C LEU A 168 -8.16 -1.82 16.57
N GLU A 169 -6.92 -2.21 16.36
CA GLU A 169 -5.75 -1.75 17.14
C GLU A 169 -4.51 -1.80 16.27
N GLN A 170 -3.66 -0.80 16.45
CA GLN A 170 -2.25 -0.86 16.09
C GLN A 170 -1.45 -0.56 17.34
N ALA A 171 -0.53 -1.43 17.71
CA ALA A 171 0.28 -1.26 18.92
C ALA A 171 1.73 -1.67 18.70
N ASP A 172 2.62 -0.84 19.23
CA ASP A 172 4.05 -1.13 19.21
C ASP A 172 4.37 -2.32 20.13
N PHE A 173 5.35 -3.11 19.73
CA PHE A 173 6.05 -4.02 20.60
C PHE A 173 7.56 -3.75 20.53
N ASP A 174 8.19 -3.73 21.67
CA ASP A 174 9.64 -3.63 21.76
C ASP A 174 10.21 -4.77 22.62
N ASN A 175 11.56 -4.82 22.70
CA ASN A 175 12.26 -5.88 23.43
C ASN A 175 11.96 -5.92 24.93
N SER A 176 11.38 -4.85 25.49
CA SER A 176 11.25 -4.68 26.94
C SER A 176 9.85 -4.89 27.49
N THR A 177 8.78 -4.76 26.67
CA THR A 177 7.45 -4.49 27.22
C THR A 177 6.35 -5.50 26.92
N LEU A 178 6.42 -6.28 25.85
CA LEU A 178 5.35 -7.23 25.53
C LEU A 178 5.74 -8.66 25.91
N SER A 179 5.26 -9.17 27.04
CA SER A 179 5.33 -10.59 27.35
C SER A 179 4.12 -11.35 26.80
N LYS A 180 2.93 -10.93 27.16
CA LYS A 180 1.65 -11.47 26.71
C LYS A 180 0.55 -10.45 26.93
N THR A 181 -0.27 -10.23 25.93
CA THR A 181 -1.44 -9.35 26.03
C THR A 181 -2.69 -10.14 25.68
N THR A 182 -3.68 -10.07 26.55
CA THR A 182 -5.02 -10.64 26.28
C THR A 182 -5.94 -9.56 25.78
N TYR A 183 -6.65 -9.86 24.70
CA TYR A 183 -7.64 -9.01 24.10
C TYR A 183 -9.04 -9.61 24.27
N TYR A 184 -10.01 -8.74 24.54
CA TYR A 184 -11.42 -9.06 24.65
C TYR A 184 -12.15 -8.25 23.57
N LEU A 185 -12.59 -8.92 22.51
CA LEU A 185 -13.49 -8.34 21.52
C LEU A 185 -14.92 -8.53 22.01
N VAL A 186 -15.56 -7.43 22.32
CA VAL A 186 -16.92 -7.41 22.81
C VAL A 186 -17.85 -6.94 21.71
N TYR A 187 -18.89 -7.68 21.46
CA TYR A 187 -19.97 -7.25 20.59
C TYR A 187 -21.26 -7.08 21.41
N HIS A 188 -21.97 -6.01 21.11
CA HIS A 188 -23.19 -5.62 21.81
C HIS A 188 -24.28 -5.37 20.79
N TYR A 189 -25.40 -6.08 20.93
CA TYR A 189 -26.61 -5.85 20.14
C TYR A 189 -27.50 -4.86 20.88
N LYS A 190 -27.47 -3.60 20.44
CA LYS A 190 -28.22 -2.51 21.08
C LYS A 190 -29.70 -2.78 21.10
N ASN A 191 -30.31 -2.54 22.25
CA ASN A 191 -31.77 -2.42 22.36
C ASN A 191 -32.20 -1.03 21.82
N ALA A 192 -32.99 -1.01 20.78
CA ALA A 192 -33.46 0.21 20.13
C ALA A 192 -34.74 0.78 20.73
N ASP A 193 -35.27 0.21 21.81
CA ASP A 193 -36.57 0.54 22.41
C ASP A 193 -37.73 0.49 21.40
N THR A 194 -37.56 -0.25 20.31
CA THR A 194 -38.53 -0.51 19.25
C THR A 194 -38.50 -1.98 18.88
N ALA A 195 -39.58 -2.47 18.23
CA ALA A 195 -39.64 -3.85 17.78
C ALA A 195 -38.48 -4.20 16.83
N GLN A 196 -37.62 -5.13 17.25
CA GLN A 196 -36.49 -5.65 16.48
C GLN A 196 -36.70 -7.10 16.03
N ASP A 197 -37.95 -7.54 15.97
CA ASP A 197 -38.36 -8.94 15.69
C ASP A 197 -37.82 -9.46 14.34
N ALA A 198 -37.67 -8.59 13.35
CA ALA A 198 -37.13 -8.98 12.04
C ALA A 198 -35.70 -9.52 12.11
N LYS A 199 -34.98 -9.26 13.22
CA LYS A 199 -33.59 -9.67 13.47
C LYS A 199 -33.50 -10.85 14.44
N GLN A 200 -34.62 -11.26 15.03
CA GLN A 200 -34.67 -12.36 15.98
C GLN A 200 -34.27 -13.68 15.31
N GLY A 201 -33.45 -14.49 15.97
CA GLY A 201 -32.95 -15.76 15.43
C GLY A 201 -31.93 -15.58 14.28
N LYS A 202 -31.34 -14.40 14.14
CA LYS A 202 -30.24 -14.14 13.24
C LYS A 202 -28.91 -14.08 14.00
N SER A 203 -27.85 -14.47 13.34
CA SER A 203 -26.48 -14.37 13.85
C SER A 203 -25.63 -13.51 12.91
N PHE A 204 -24.52 -12.98 13.41
CA PHE A 204 -23.47 -12.41 12.59
C PHE A 204 -22.15 -13.12 12.88
N SER A 205 -21.26 -13.09 11.92
CA SER A 205 -19.92 -13.68 12.03
C SER A 205 -18.87 -12.69 11.57
N GLY A 206 -17.66 -12.85 12.10
CA GLY A 206 -16.51 -12.07 11.72
C GLY A 206 -15.23 -12.87 11.84
N GLU A 207 -14.17 -12.38 11.20
CA GLU A 207 -12.84 -12.94 11.27
C GLU A 207 -11.90 -11.93 11.93
N ILE A 208 -11.21 -12.35 13.00
CA ILE A 208 -10.13 -11.60 13.61
C ILE A 208 -8.84 -12.05 12.94
N SER A 209 -8.06 -11.12 12.44
CA SER A 209 -6.70 -11.38 11.97
C SER A 209 -5.72 -10.46 12.68
N VAL A 210 -4.53 -10.98 12.94
CA VAL A 210 -3.41 -10.21 13.47
C VAL A 210 -2.32 -10.21 12.41
N LYS A 211 -1.77 -9.04 12.15
CA LYS A 211 -0.64 -8.86 11.24
C LYS A 211 0.51 -8.24 12.00
N LEU A 212 1.71 -8.66 11.67
CA LEU A 212 2.92 -7.99 12.10
C LEU A 212 3.31 -6.96 11.06
N ILE A 213 3.33 -5.69 11.48
CA ILE A 213 3.88 -4.59 10.70
C ILE A 213 5.24 -4.29 11.33
N LEU A 214 6.30 -4.82 10.75
CA LEU A 214 7.65 -4.56 11.24
C LEU A 214 7.99 -3.09 11.03
N GLU A 215 8.72 -2.49 11.99
CA GLU A 215 9.32 -1.19 11.76
C GLU A 215 10.25 -1.28 10.55
N LYS A 216 10.30 -0.21 9.80
CA LYS A 216 10.94 -0.08 8.48
C LYS A 216 12.39 -0.58 8.40
N SER A 217 13.14 -0.53 9.53
CA SER A 217 14.50 -1.05 9.61
C SER A 217 14.57 -2.57 9.77
N ASP A 218 13.50 -3.20 10.26
CA ASP A 218 13.50 -4.60 10.68
C ASP A 218 12.85 -5.51 9.64
N GLN A 219 11.96 -4.96 8.78
CA GLN A 219 11.30 -5.72 7.73
C GLN A 219 12.32 -6.37 6.78
N CYS A 220 13.38 -5.66 6.45
CA CYS A 220 14.42 -6.15 5.54
C CYS A 220 15.54 -6.96 6.22
N GLU A 221 15.55 -7.07 7.54
CA GLU A 221 16.49 -7.95 8.26
C GLU A 221 15.96 -9.39 8.40
N LEU A 222 14.65 -9.58 8.20
CA LEU A 222 13.95 -10.83 8.45
C LEU A 222 13.47 -11.55 7.19
N ASP A 223 13.42 -10.88 6.03
CA ASP A 223 12.78 -11.46 4.85
C ASP A 223 13.46 -11.05 3.53
N ASP A 224 14.46 -11.83 3.12
CA ASP A 224 15.10 -11.71 1.80
C ASP A 224 14.17 -12.13 0.63
N GLU A 225 13.02 -12.73 0.91
CA GLU A 225 12.04 -13.13 -0.11
C GLU A 225 11.20 -11.95 -0.58
N ILE A 226 11.07 -10.91 0.25
CA ILE A 226 10.43 -9.65 -0.16
C ILE A 226 11.34 -8.91 -1.14
N LEU A 227 10.82 -8.61 -2.33
CA LEU A 227 11.60 -7.99 -3.41
C LEU A 227 12.26 -6.67 -2.99
N ALA A 228 11.55 -5.80 -2.28
CA ALA A 228 12.08 -4.52 -1.81
C ALA A 228 13.30 -4.73 -0.90
N CYS A 229 13.23 -5.67 0.01
CA CYS A 229 14.27 -6.03 0.97
C CYS A 229 15.46 -6.69 0.30
N SER A 230 15.21 -7.63 -0.59
CA SER A 230 16.25 -8.30 -1.39
C SER A 230 17.09 -7.27 -2.17
N ILE A 231 16.47 -6.28 -2.80
CA ILE A 231 17.17 -5.23 -3.53
C ILE A 231 18.01 -4.34 -2.60
N LEU A 232 17.45 -3.91 -1.46
CA LEU A 232 18.17 -3.09 -0.47
C LEU A 232 19.35 -3.84 0.14
N SER A 233 19.20 -5.12 0.44
CA SER A 233 20.27 -5.99 0.93
C SER A 233 21.38 -6.17 -0.12
N ARG A 234 20.99 -6.47 -1.35
CA ARG A 234 21.94 -6.61 -2.48
C ARG A 234 22.70 -5.34 -2.78
N ALA A 235 22.10 -4.16 -2.65
CA ALA A 235 22.75 -2.88 -2.91
C ALA A 235 23.95 -2.59 -1.98
N LYS A 236 24.08 -3.32 -0.88
CA LYS A 236 25.25 -3.23 0.01
C LYS A 236 26.48 -3.92 -0.58
N ASN A 237 26.31 -4.89 -1.48
CA ASN A 237 27.38 -5.76 -1.97
C ASN A 237 27.49 -5.81 -3.51
N ASP A 238 26.40 -5.64 -4.24
CA ASP A 238 26.36 -5.65 -5.72
C ASP A 238 26.54 -4.23 -6.27
N THR A 239 27.76 -3.77 -6.31
CA THR A 239 28.11 -2.44 -6.85
C THR A 239 28.12 -2.39 -8.38
N THR A 240 27.95 -3.52 -9.05
CA THR A 240 27.88 -3.61 -10.51
C THR A 240 26.49 -3.24 -11.04
N ASN A 241 25.46 -3.75 -10.39
CA ASN A 241 24.07 -3.55 -10.81
C ASN A 241 23.31 -2.51 -9.98
N LEU A 242 23.79 -2.22 -8.77
CA LEU A 242 23.08 -1.41 -7.79
C LEU A 242 23.95 -0.32 -7.19
N ALA A 243 23.34 0.80 -6.86
CA ALA A 243 23.96 1.85 -6.05
C ALA A 243 22.90 2.46 -5.12
N LEU A 244 23.34 2.87 -3.94
CA LEU A 244 22.51 3.70 -3.06
C LEU A 244 22.62 5.17 -3.49
N ASP A 245 21.49 5.87 -3.52
CA ASP A 245 21.50 7.33 -3.61
C ASP A 245 21.64 7.97 -2.22
N GLU A 246 21.76 9.29 -2.15
CA GLU A 246 21.95 10.02 -0.89
C GLU A 246 20.75 9.95 0.08
N LYS A 247 19.63 9.39 -0.36
CA LYS A 247 18.44 9.12 0.47
C LYS A 247 18.31 7.67 0.88
N GLY A 248 19.29 6.84 0.48
CA GLY A 248 19.28 5.42 0.76
C GLY A 248 18.35 4.60 -0.12
N ASN A 249 17.84 5.17 -1.22
CA ASN A 249 17.13 4.36 -2.22
C ASN A 249 18.13 3.49 -2.97
N ALA A 250 17.81 2.21 -3.16
CA ALA A 250 18.62 1.32 -3.99
C ALA A 250 18.22 1.47 -5.45
N ARG A 251 19.15 1.90 -6.30
CA ARG A 251 18.94 2.17 -7.73
C ARG A 251 19.65 1.14 -8.59
N TYR A 252 18.98 0.57 -9.58
CA TYR A 252 19.64 -0.22 -10.61
C TYR A 252 20.38 0.69 -11.57
N ILE A 253 21.67 0.39 -11.80
CA ILE A 253 22.61 1.21 -12.57
C ILE A 253 23.28 0.41 -13.70
N GLY A 254 23.79 1.11 -14.71
CA GLY A 254 24.53 0.52 -15.82
C GLY A 254 23.72 0.43 -17.11
N SER A 255 24.34 -0.05 -18.18
CA SER A 255 23.70 -0.15 -19.50
C SER A 255 22.65 -1.28 -19.57
N ASN A 256 22.86 -2.37 -18.82
CA ASN A 256 21.95 -3.51 -18.81
C ASN A 256 22.00 -4.31 -17.50
N PRO A 257 21.58 -3.73 -16.37
CA PRO A 257 21.59 -4.44 -15.09
C PRO A 257 20.57 -5.58 -15.04
N ASN A 258 20.76 -6.49 -14.08
CA ASN A 258 19.85 -7.61 -13.81
C ASN A 258 18.60 -7.15 -13.05
N ASN A 259 17.71 -6.43 -13.73
CA ASN A 259 16.51 -5.79 -13.15
C ASN A 259 15.22 -6.11 -13.93
N TYR A 260 15.21 -7.20 -14.68
CA TYR A 260 14.06 -7.61 -15.46
C TYR A 260 13.02 -8.33 -14.60
N VAL A 261 11.76 -8.05 -14.86
CA VAL A 261 10.58 -8.67 -14.25
C VAL A 261 9.66 -9.12 -15.36
N SER A 262 9.15 -10.35 -15.31
CA SER A 262 8.14 -10.85 -16.23
C SER A 262 6.81 -11.02 -15.52
N ILE A 263 5.76 -10.41 -16.06
CA ILE A 263 4.40 -10.47 -15.54
C ILE A 263 3.46 -10.86 -16.68
N ASP A 264 3.01 -12.11 -16.68
CA ASP A 264 2.17 -12.67 -17.74
C ASP A 264 2.75 -12.44 -19.17
N GLY A 265 4.08 -12.53 -19.28
CA GLY A 265 4.81 -12.34 -20.53
C GLY A 265 5.09 -10.88 -20.90
N ASP A 266 4.56 -9.91 -20.18
CA ASP A 266 4.94 -8.51 -20.33
C ASP A 266 6.20 -8.21 -19.50
N ILE A 267 7.18 -7.55 -20.11
CA ILE A 267 8.47 -7.28 -19.48
C ILE A 267 8.48 -5.88 -18.88
N TRP A 268 8.80 -5.87 -17.60
CA TRP A 268 9.05 -4.68 -16.81
C TRP A 268 10.48 -4.64 -16.31
N ARG A 269 10.94 -3.50 -15.89
CA ARG A 269 12.29 -3.34 -15.31
C ARG A 269 12.21 -2.58 -13.99
N ILE A 270 13.01 -2.99 -13.02
CA ILE A 270 13.06 -2.36 -11.70
C ILE A 270 13.93 -1.11 -11.78
N ILE A 271 13.37 0.07 -11.49
CA ILE A 271 14.13 1.30 -11.29
C ILE A 271 14.92 1.21 -9.98
N GLY A 272 14.28 0.69 -8.95
CA GLY A 272 14.91 0.51 -7.64
C GLY A 272 13.91 0.26 -6.53
N THR A 273 14.40 0.17 -5.30
CA THR A 273 13.59 0.25 -4.09
C THR A 273 13.65 1.67 -3.56
N MET A 274 12.49 2.31 -3.52
CA MET A 274 12.32 3.68 -3.06
C MET A 274 11.84 3.68 -1.62
N LYS A 275 12.50 4.45 -0.78
CA LYS A 275 12.18 4.57 0.64
C LYS A 275 11.06 5.59 0.87
N ASP A 276 10.29 5.37 1.92
CA ASP A 276 9.32 6.33 2.41
C ASP A 276 8.21 6.71 1.41
N ILE A 277 7.77 5.77 0.58
CA ILE A 277 6.65 6.01 -0.34
C ILE A 277 5.34 6.02 0.44
N ASP A 278 4.66 7.16 0.42
CA ASP A 278 3.34 7.35 1.03
C ASP A 278 2.28 6.62 0.20
N ASP A 279 1.45 5.81 0.85
CA ASP A 279 0.36 5.05 0.23
C ASP A 279 -0.93 5.87 0.02
N GLY A 280 -0.89 7.15 0.37
CA GLY A 280 -2.02 8.06 0.32
C GLY A 280 -2.95 7.99 1.52
N THR A 281 -2.60 7.23 2.55
CA THR A 281 -3.23 7.24 3.88
C THR A 281 -2.36 7.89 4.94
N GLY A 282 -1.12 8.27 4.57
CA GLY A 282 -0.07 8.78 5.45
C GLY A 282 0.87 7.70 5.96
N ASN A 283 0.64 6.43 5.60
CA ASN A 283 1.57 5.34 5.87
C ASN A 283 2.68 5.33 4.83
N LYS A 284 3.93 5.16 5.27
CA LYS A 284 5.12 5.19 4.41
C LYS A 284 5.79 3.83 4.39
N GLU A 285 6.08 3.35 3.20
CA GLU A 285 6.65 2.04 2.96
C GLU A 285 7.83 2.10 1.99
N ASP A 286 8.74 1.14 2.11
CA ASP A 286 9.78 0.92 1.11
C ASP A 286 9.17 0.10 -0.03
N ARG A 287 9.09 0.70 -1.22
CA ARG A 287 8.40 0.09 -2.37
C ARG A 287 9.28 -0.02 -3.58
N VAL A 288 9.12 -1.13 -4.30
CA VAL A 288 9.78 -1.32 -5.58
C VAL A 288 9.07 -0.49 -6.65
N LYS A 289 9.87 0.27 -7.41
CA LYS A 289 9.41 1.06 -8.54
C LYS A 289 9.74 0.34 -9.84
N LEU A 290 8.71 0.00 -10.61
CA LEU A 290 8.83 -0.64 -11.91
C LEU A 290 8.55 0.33 -13.05
N ILE A 291 9.24 0.15 -14.18
CA ILE A 291 8.94 0.80 -15.45
C ILE A 291 8.72 -0.27 -16.52
N ARG A 292 7.75 -0.08 -17.40
CA ARG A 292 7.57 -0.99 -18.53
C ARG A 292 8.82 -0.97 -19.43
N ALA A 293 9.30 -2.12 -19.85
CA ALA A 293 10.54 -2.22 -20.64
C ALA A 293 10.41 -1.49 -21.99
N SER A 294 9.25 -1.56 -22.62
CA SER A 294 8.95 -0.91 -23.89
C SER A 294 7.93 0.21 -23.71
N SER A 295 7.97 1.20 -24.58
CA SER A 295 6.92 2.22 -24.71
C SER A 295 5.60 1.57 -25.12
N ILE A 296 4.48 2.14 -24.66
CA ILE A 296 3.12 1.79 -25.08
C ILE A 296 2.68 2.55 -26.32
N GLY A 297 3.54 3.37 -26.88
CA GLY A 297 3.26 4.29 -27.98
C GLY A 297 3.71 5.71 -27.65
N SER A 298 3.45 6.61 -28.59
CA SER A 298 3.71 8.04 -28.42
C SER A 298 2.37 8.78 -28.29
N TYR A 299 2.18 9.49 -27.20
CA TYR A 299 0.96 10.21 -26.87
C TYR A 299 1.31 11.59 -26.31
N SER A 300 0.34 12.52 -26.42
CA SER A 300 0.47 13.81 -25.75
C SER A 300 0.43 13.60 -24.23
N TRP A 301 1.22 14.39 -23.52
CA TRP A 301 1.17 14.42 -22.06
C TRP A 301 -0.17 15.03 -21.61
N ASP A 302 -0.55 16.15 -22.25
CA ASP A 302 -1.83 16.83 -22.11
C ASP A 302 -2.09 17.74 -23.31
N THR A 303 -3.34 17.85 -23.74
CA THR A 303 -3.75 18.71 -24.87
C THR A 303 -4.78 19.76 -24.48
N SER A 304 -5.15 19.80 -23.18
CA SER A 304 -6.17 20.72 -22.70
C SER A 304 -5.88 22.16 -23.08
N GLU A 305 -6.91 22.86 -23.56
CA GLU A 305 -6.81 24.30 -23.79
C GLU A 305 -6.93 25.04 -22.46
N SER A 306 -6.05 26.01 -22.26
CA SER A 306 -6.26 27.05 -21.27
C SER A 306 -6.47 28.40 -21.99
N SER A 307 -7.07 29.37 -21.30
CA SER A 307 -7.26 30.73 -21.82
C SER A 307 -5.95 31.41 -22.24
N VAL A 308 -4.81 30.84 -21.87
CA VAL A 308 -3.46 31.44 -22.01
C VAL A 308 -2.57 30.65 -22.98
N ASN A 309 -2.77 29.34 -23.14
CA ASN A 309 -1.85 28.48 -23.90
C ASN A 309 -2.33 28.10 -25.32
N GLY A 310 -3.58 28.42 -25.68
CA GLY A 310 -4.08 28.26 -27.02
C GLY A 310 -4.02 26.83 -27.59
N GLY A 311 -4.20 25.80 -26.77
CA GLY A 311 -4.15 24.39 -27.20
C GLY A 311 -2.80 23.69 -27.05
N TYR A 312 -1.88 24.27 -26.26
CA TYR A 312 -0.54 23.72 -26.03
C TYR A 312 -0.47 22.74 -24.84
N GLY A 313 -1.60 22.36 -24.25
CA GLY A 313 -1.69 21.51 -23.08
C GLY A 313 -1.39 22.24 -21.78
N VAL A 314 -1.62 21.57 -20.67
CA VAL A 314 -1.39 22.05 -19.32
C VAL A 314 -0.47 21.07 -18.59
N ASN A 315 0.57 21.57 -17.92
CA ASN A 315 1.51 20.71 -17.21
C ASN A 315 1.07 20.37 -15.78
N GLU A 316 -0.20 20.00 -15.61
CA GLU A 316 -0.75 19.51 -14.35
C GLU A 316 -1.07 18.01 -14.47
N TRP A 317 -0.23 17.18 -13.84
CA TRP A 317 -0.35 15.72 -13.98
C TRP A 317 -1.69 15.17 -13.50
N SER A 318 -2.25 15.71 -12.42
CA SER A 318 -3.52 15.23 -11.87
C SER A 318 -4.73 15.40 -12.82
N GLN A 319 -4.57 16.15 -13.91
CA GLN A 319 -5.59 16.40 -14.93
C GLN A 319 -5.16 15.96 -16.34
N ALA A 320 -3.89 15.52 -16.47
CA ALA A 320 -3.28 15.23 -17.76
C ALA A 320 -3.99 14.10 -18.52
N ASP A 321 -4.13 14.27 -19.84
CA ASP A 321 -4.73 13.26 -20.72
C ASP A 321 -3.99 11.92 -20.63
N LEU A 322 -2.65 11.96 -20.55
CA LEU A 322 -1.85 10.75 -20.40
C LEU A 322 -2.08 10.07 -19.05
N MET A 323 -2.26 10.84 -17.98
CA MET A 323 -2.61 10.29 -16.66
C MET A 323 -3.95 9.56 -16.73
N LYS A 324 -4.97 10.15 -17.35
CA LYS A 324 -6.30 9.55 -17.53
C LYS A 324 -6.24 8.27 -18.38
N LEU A 325 -5.43 8.27 -19.43
CA LEU A 325 -5.20 7.09 -20.28
C LEU A 325 -4.66 5.89 -19.47
N LEU A 326 -3.74 6.16 -18.54
CA LEU A 326 -2.99 5.14 -17.80
C LEU A 326 -3.74 4.60 -16.57
N ASN A 327 -4.68 5.34 -16.00
CA ASN A 327 -5.30 5.05 -14.69
C ASN A 327 -6.80 4.72 -14.81
N PRO A 328 -7.36 3.96 -13.84
CA PRO A 328 -8.79 3.71 -13.76
C PRO A 328 -9.57 4.96 -13.34
N GLY A 329 -10.90 4.93 -13.56
CA GLY A 329 -11.82 5.97 -13.08
C GLY A 329 -12.11 7.07 -14.11
N TYR A 330 -11.59 6.94 -15.33
CA TYR A 330 -11.76 7.91 -16.42
C TYR A 330 -12.51 7.32 -17.61
N GLU A 331 -13.23 6.23 -17.43
CA GLU A 331 -13.95 5.48 -18.49
C GLU A 331 -15.03 6.31 -19.19
N SER A 332 -15.47 7.39 -18.57
CA SER A 332 -16.43 8.33 -19.17
C SER A 332 -15.81 9.31 -20.18
N GLU A 333 -14.48 9.44 -20.21
CA GLU A 333 -13.80 10.27 -21.19
C GLU A 333 -13.87 9.63 -22.59
N THR A 334 -14.25 10.40 -23.60
CA THR A 334 -14.40 9.91 -24.98
C THR A 334 -13.07 9.63 -25.67
N VAL A 335 -11.99 10.25 -25.22
CA VAL A 335 -10.63 10.11 -25.74
C VAL A 335 -9.70 9.73 -24.60
N GLY A 336 -9.00 8.63 -24.75
CA GLY A 336 -7.95 8.20 -23.82
C GLY A 336 -8.43 7.59 -22.51
N GLY A 337 -9.71 7.74 -22.13
CA GLY A 337 -10.22 7.40 -20.80
C GLY A 337 -9.96 5.97 -20.34
N SER A 338 -8.97 5.76 -19.49
CA SER A 338 -8.61 4.45 -18.89
C SER A 338 -8.31 3.32 -19.89
N LEU A 339 -8.05 3.61 -21.17
CA LEU A 339 -7.90 2.57 -22.20
C LEU A 339 -6.73 1.62 -21.93
N TYR A 340 -5.58 2.16 -21.48
CA TYR A 340 -4.43 1.33 -21.12
C TYR A 340 -4.71 0.45 -19.92
N TRP A 341 -5.34 1.02 -18.88
CA TRP A 341 -5.70 0.29 -17.66
C TRP A 341 -6.68 -0.86 -17.93
N ASN A 342 -7.66 -0.60 -18.81
CA ASN A 342 -8.75 -1.55 -19.10
C ASN A 342 -8.46 -2.49 -20.28
N ASN A 343 -7.24 -2.45 -20.84
CA ASN A 343 -6.87 -3.28 -22.01
C ASN A 343 -7.84 -3.09 -23.19
N GLN A 344 -8.14 -1.84 -23.54
CA GLN A 344 -9.12 -1.50 -24.56
C GLN A 344 -8.49 -0.78 -25.75
N SER A 345 -9.19 -0.77 -26.89
CA SER A 345 -8.91 0.06 -28.05
C SER A 345 -9.83 1.27 -28.06
N GLY A 346 -9.36 2.36 -28.67
CA GLY A 346 -10.12 3.59 -28.75
C GLY A 346 -9.35 4.69 -29.47
N THR A 347 -9.50 5.91 -28.97
CA THR A 347 -8.86 7.11 -29.52
C THR A 347 -8.00 7.75 -28.45
N CYS A 348 -6.78 8.18 -28.80
CA CYS A 348 -5.81 8.81 -27.90
C CYS A 348 -5.35 10.16 -28.43
N TYR A 349 -4.97 11.07 -27.56
CA TYR A 349 -4.45 12.39 -27.93
C TYR A 349 -2.99 12.34 -28.42
N VAL A 350 -2.69 13.06 -29.53
CA VAL A 350 -1.38 13.04 -30.19
C VAL A 350 -0.96 14.41 -30.77
N GLY A 351 -1.39 15.51 -30.25
CA GLY A 351 -0.96 16.81 -30.78
C GLY A 351 -1.76 17.99 -30.31
N GLU A 352 -1.45 19.15 -30.86
CA GLU A 352 -2.13 20.41 -30.60
C GLU A 352 -3.62 20.33 -30.94
N ASN A 353 -4.39 21.20 -30.32
CA ASN A 353 -5.82 21.39 -30.62
C ASN A 353 -6.62 20.07 -30.51
N ASN A 354 -6.30 19.26 -29.49
CA ASN A 354 -6.95 17.97 -29.25
C ASN A 354 -6.88 16.99 -30.45
N ALA A 355 -5.77 17.04 -31.19
CA ALA A 355 -5.55 16.07 -32.26
C ALA A 355 -5.50 14.65 -31.70
N THR A 356 -6.14 13.72 -32.43
CA THR A 356 -6.31 12.34 -31.98
C THR A 356 -5.85 11.31 -32.99
N THR A 357 -5.55 10.11 -32.50
CA THR A 357 -5.27 8.93 -33.32
C THR A 357 -5.93 7.69 -32.72
N SER A 358 -6.11 6.67 -33.56
CA SER A 358 -6.52 5.35 -33.07
C SER A 358 -5.41 4.74 -32.21
N CYS A 359 -5.77 4.13 -31.08
CA CYS A 359 -4.86 3.41 -30.18
C CYS A 359 -5.49 2.09 -29.74
N ASP A 360 -4.63 1.09 -29.50
CA ASP A 360 -5.09 -0.25 -29.15
C ASP A 360 -4.19 -0.84 -28.05
N PHE A 361 -4.78 -1.07 -26.89
CA PHE A 361 -4.12 -1.66 -25.72
C PHE A 361 -4.63 -3.06 -25.39
N THR A 362 -5.42 -3.70 -26.25
CA THR A 362 -5.99 -5.04 -26.00
C THR A 362 -4.94 -6.11 -25.72
N SER A 363 -3.73 -5.96 -26.28
CA SER A 363 -2.60 -6.85 -26.03
C SER A 363 -1.49 -6.24 -25.18
N THR A 364 -1.35 -4.91 -25.20
CA THR A 364 -0.23 -4.18 -24.58
C THR A 364 -0.62 -3.42 -23.32
N GLY A 365 -1.88 -3.44 -22.95
CA GLY A 365 -2.36 -2.83 -21.71
C GLY A 365 -1.85 -3.56 -20.46
N ILE A 366 -2.11 -2.96 -19.32
CA ILE A 366 -1.61 -3.46 -18.04
C ILE A 366 -2.21 -4.83 -17.69
N LYS A 367 -1.38 -5.80 -17.34
CA LYS A 367 -1.83 -7.16 -17.04
C LYS A 367 -2.56 -7.22 -15.69
N ASP A 368 -3.61 -8.05 -15.60
CA ASP A 368 -4.42 -8.17 -14.40
C ASP A 368 -3.58 -8.66 -13.20
N LYS A 369 -2.63 -9.57 -13.41
CA LYS A 369 -1.69 -9.96 -12.37
C LYS A 369 -0.90 -8.77 -11.83
N LEU A 370 -0.42 -7.87 -12.69
CA LEU A 370 0.29 -6.67 -12.21
C LEU A 370 -0.63 -5.76 -11.40
N LYS A 371 -1.90 -5.59 -11.81
CA LYS A 371 -2.88 -4.79 -11.06
C LYS A 371 -3.04 -5.25 -9.61
N THR A 372 -2.89 -6.56 -9.33
CA THR A 372 -2.94 -7.08 -7.96
C THR A 372 -1.69 -6.81 -7.13
N LEU A 373 -0.58 -6.47 -7.77
CA LEU A 373 0.71 -6.20 -7.13
C LEU A 373 0.98 -4.68 -6.96
N ILE A 374 0.24 -3.84 -7.67
CA ILE A 374 0.41 -2.38 -7.61
C ILE A 374 -0.26 -1.82 -6.36
N GLY A 375 0.45 -0.94 -5.65
CA GLY A 375 -0.11 -0.10 -4.59
C GLY A 375 -0.35 1.33 -5.05
N GLU A 376 -1.44 1.96 -4.60
CA GLU A 376 -1.56 3.41 -4.71
C GLU A 376 -0.38 4.09 -4.03
N ALA A 377 0.11 5.16 -4.63
CA ALA A 377 1.22 5.93 -4.10
C ALA A 377 0.96 7.42 -4.26
N VAL A 378 1.52 8.21 -3.36
CA VAL A 378 1.60 9.66 -3.53
C VAL A 378 2.82 9.97 -4.39
N TRP A 379 2.56 10.40 -5.61
CA TRP A 379 3.56 10.84 -6.57
C TRP A 379 3.88 12.31 -6.34
N ASN A 380 5.16 12.64 -6.41
CA ASN A 380 5.59 14.03 -6.30
C ASN A 380 5.51 14.70 -7.68
N THR A 381 4.83 15.81 -7.76
CA THR A 381 4.64 16.60 -8.98
C THR A 381 5.22 18.00 -8.87
N GLY A 382 6.21 18.17 -7.99
CA GLY A 382 7.01 19.37 -7.91
C GLY A 382 7.74 19.62 -9.24
N ALA A 383 8.06 20.88 -9.52
CA ALA A 383 8.61 21.30 -10.79
C ALA A 383 9.98 21.93 -10.63
N SER A 384 10.90 21.61 -11.53
CA SER A 384 12.17 22.34 -11.67
C SER A 384 11.99 23.58 -12.53
N THR A 385 12.63 24.67 -12.12
CA THR A 385 12.62 25.96 -12.87
C THR A 385 13.66 26.02 -13.98
N THR A 386 14.49 25.00 -14.10
CA THR A 386 15.53 24.91 -15.13
C THR A 386 15.82 23.46 -15.48
N ASN A 387 16.21 23.20 -16.72
CA ASN A 387 16.71 21.90 -17.17
C ASN A 387 18.20 21.69 -16.86
N SER A 388 18.91 22.73 -16.46
CA SER A 388 20.35 22.66 -16.12
C SER A 388 20.57 22.20 -14.68
N GLN A 389 20.04 21.02 -14.33
CA GLN A 389 20.13 20.44 -12.99
C GLN A 389 20.81 19.07 -13.01
N ILE A 390 21.51 18.74 -11.91
CA ILE A 390 22.01 17.41 -11.63
C ILE A 390 20.91 16.51 -11.06
N ALA A 391 21.11 15.20 -11.04
CA ALA A 391 20.13 14.21 -10.60
C ALA A 391 19.59 14.49 -9.18
N SER A 392 20.46 14.78 -8.22
CA SER A 392 20.08 15.04 -6.83
C SER A 392 19.25 16.33 -6.66
N LYS A 393 19.51 17.30 -7.50
CA LYS A 393 18.76 18.56 -7.50
C LYS A 393 17.37 18.36 -8.09
N PHE A 394 17.26 17.63 -9.22
CA PHE A 394 15.95 17.20 -9.74
C PHE A 394 15.16 16.45 -8.68
N TYR A 395 15.77 15.45 -8.01
CA TYR A 395 15.12 14.68 -6.96
C TYR A 395 14.54 15.58 -5.84
N THR A 396 15.27 16.61 -5.44
CA THR A 396 14.81 17.56 -4.41
C THR A 396 13.68 18.42 -4.92
N GLU A 397 13.76 18.94 -6.16
CA GLU A 397 12.75 19.83 -6.73
C GLU A 397 11.46 19.11 -7.11
N GLU A 398 11.53 17.86 -7.55
CA GLU A 398 10.37 16.98 -7.76
C GLU A 398 9.53 16.82 -6.48
N ARG A 399 10.19 16.82 -5.30
CA ARG A 399 9.59 16.68 -3.96
C ARG A 399 9.39 18.01 -3.25
N GLY A 400 9.80 19.07 -3.90
CA GLY A 400 9.66 20.42 -3.37
C GLY A 400 8.30 21.02 -3.66
N THR A 401 8.07 22.16 -3.05
CA THR A 401 6.96 23.02 -3.45
C THR A 401 7.26 23.63 -4.80
N ARG A 402 6.27 23.82 -5.63
CA ARG A 402 6.41 24.64 -6.85
C ARG A 402 6.69 26.07 -6.42
N ASN A 403 7.97 26.42 -6.28
CA ASN A 403 8.35 27.76 -5.87
C ASN A 403 8.03 28.78 -6.95
N GLY A 404 6.94 29.49 -6.73
CA GLY A 404 6.83 30.94 -6.81
C GLY A 404 7.01 31.66 -8.12
N LYS A 405 7.33 31.01 -9.26
CA LYS A 405 7.51 31.74 -10.50
C LYS A 405 6.53 31.39 -11.62
N ILE A 406 5.84 30.26 -11.49
CA ILE A 406 4.74 29.93 -12.40
C ILE A 406 3.41 30.05 -11.67
N CYS A 407 3.34 29.57 -10.43
CA CYS A 407 2.20 29.73 -9.53
C CYS A 407 2.71 29.57 -8.11
N SER A 408 2.36 30.47 -7.23
CA SER A 408 2.54 30.27 -5.80
C SER A 408 1.62 29.14 -5.35
N SER A 409 2.08 28.26 -4.48
CA SER A 409 1.22 27.26 -3.84
C SER A 409 -0.04 27.93 -3.29
N GLY A 410 -1.21 27.45 -3.68
CA GLY A 410 -2.49 28.04 -3.29
C GLY A 410 -2.95 29.26 -4.10
N THR A 411 -2.23 29.62 -5.17
CA THR A 411 -2.68 30.63 -6.13
C THR A 411 -2.82 30.02 -7.51
N LYS A 412 -3.86 30.42 -8.22
CA LYS A 412 -4.04 30.05 -9.63
C LYS A 412 -2.93 30.64 -10.48
N CYS A 413 -2.47 29.85 -11.43
CA CYS A 413 -1.56 30.34 -12.46
C CYS A 413 -2.23 31.35 -13.39
N ASN A 414 -1.46 31.95 -14.31
CA ASN A 414 -2.02 32.85 -15.33
C ASN A 414 -3.02 32.19 -16.27
N ASP A 415 -3.10 30.85 -16.25
CA ASP A 415 -4.09 30.04 -16.99
C ASP A 415 -5.29 29.65 -16.11
N ASP A 416 -5.48 30.31 -14.99
CA ASP A 416 -6.55 30.06 -14.01
C ASP A 416 -6.56 28.65 -13.39
N LEU A 417 -5.51 27.88 -13.58
CA LEU A 417 -5.38 26.53 -13.03
C LEU A 417 -4.49 26.51 -11.78
N GLU A 418 -4.92 25.76 -10.79
CA GLU A 418 -4.12 25.41 -9.63
C GLU A 418 -3.31 24.16 -9.94
N ARG A 419 -2.02 24.18 -9.55
CA ARG A 419 -1.13 23.03 -9.73
C ARG A 419 -0.77 22.41 -8.39
N THR A 420 -0.96 21.11 -8.32
CA THR A 420 -0.62 20.33 -7.13
C THR A 420 0.88 19.99 -7.11
N THR A 421 1.42 19.77 -5.91
CA THR A 421 2.80 19.29 -5.73
C THR A 421 2.87 17.80 -5.51
N THR A 422 1.70 17.17 -5.35
CA THR A 422 1.55 15.73 -5.18
C THR A 422 0.28 15.27 -5.90
N TRP A 423 0.30 14.03 -6.36
CA TRP A 423 -0.84 13.35 -6.95
C TRP A 423 -0.89 11.91 -6.40
N LYS A 424 -2.06 11.44 -6.02
CA LYS A 424 -2.29 10.07 -5.58
C LYS A 424 -2.83 9.23 -6.73
N GLY A 425 -2.16 8.12 -7.04
CA GLY A 425 -2.62 7.23 -8.10
C GLY A 425 -1.75 5.99 -8.26
N LEU A 426 -2.11 5.16 -9.24
CA LEU A 426 -1.54 3.83 -9.47
C LEU A 426 -0.40 3.85 -10.50
N VAL A 427 -0.58 4.56 -11.61
CA VAL A 427 0.34 4.54 -12.76
C VAL A 427 0.80 5.95 -13.09
N GLY A 428 2.10 6.19 -12.99
CA GLY A 428 2.75 7.42 -13.38
C GLY A 428 3.78 7.21 -14.48
N LEU A 429 4.79 8.08 -14.52
CA LEU A 429 5.95 8.01 -15.40
C LEU A 429 7.23 8.12 -14.55
N MET A 430 8.40 7.85 -15.15
CA MET A 430 9.67 8.07 -14.47
C MET A 430 9.88 9.56 -14.16
N TYR A 431 10.73 9.83 -13.20
CA TYR A 431 11.24 11.16 -12.91
C TYR A 431 12.52 11.46 -13.73
N PRO A 432 12.85 12.72 -14.01
CA PRO A 432 14.20 13.10 -14.47
C PRO A 432 15.31 12.57 -13.56
N SER A 433 15.08 12.59 -12.23
CA SER A 433 16.03 12.02 -11.27
C SER A 433 16.20 10.50 -11.39
N ASP A 434 15.16 9.75 -11.73
CA ASP A 434 15.28 8.30 -11.97
C ASP A 434 16.27 8.01 -13.09
N TYR A 435 16.18 8.78 -14.21
CA TYR A 435 17.12 8.70 -15.32
C TYR A 435 18.53 9.05 -14.84
N GLY A 436 18.70 10.19 -14.15
CA GLY A 436 20.03 10.61 -13.74
C GLY A 436 20.73 9.65 -12.77
N TYR A 437 20.01 8.91 -11.96
CA TYR A 437 20.60 7.94 -11.03
C TYR A 437 20.87 6.56 -11.64
N ALA A 438 20.33 6.24 -12.82
CA ALA A 438 20.45 4.91 -13.42
C ALA A 438 21.80 4.67 -14.14
N THR A 439 22.63 5.69 -14.29
CA THR A 439 23.97 5.54 -14.90
C THR A 439 24.96 4.85 -13.96
N SER A 440 25.84 4.03 -14.54
CA SER A 440 27.07 3.57 -13.88
C SER A 440 28.28 4.47 -14.16
N GLY A 441 28.16 5.46 -15.08
CA GLY A 441 29.30 6.07 -15.69
C GLY A 441 30.08 5.07 -16.57
N GLY A 442 31.25 5.45 -17.03
CA GLY A 442 32.11 4.63 -17.89
C GLY A 442 33.58 4.99 -17.76
N ASP A 443 34.38 4.55 -18.74
CA ASP A 443 35.84 4.67 -18.69
C ASP A 443 36.35 6.12 -18.82
N THR A 444 35.60 6.97 -19.53
CA THR A 444 35.98 8.37 -19.76
C THR A 444 35.31 9.34 -18.80
N THR A 445 34.14 8.98 -18.28
CA THR A 445 33.36 9.77 -17.34
C THR A 445 32.77 8.85 -16.28
N ASP A 446 33.36 8.83 -15.09
CA ASP A 446 32.92 8.00 -14.00
C ASP A 446 31.53 8.42 -13.48
N ARG A 447 30.87 7.53 -12.68
CA ARG A 447 29.55 7.76 -12.13
C ARG A 447 29.48 9.03 -11.28
N THR A 448 30.51 9.31 -10.48
CA THR A 448 30.52 10.50 -9.61
C THR A 448 30.51 11.78 -10.46
N THR A 449 31.29 11.82 -11.53
CA THR A 449 31.30 12.92 -12.48
C THR A 449 29.96 13.06 -13.19
N CYS A 450 29.34 11.94 -13.61
CA CYS A 450 28.01 11.94 -14.21
C CYS A 450 26.96 12.54 -13.26
N LEU A 451 26.92 12.09 -12.01
CA LEU A 451 25.97 12.58 -11.01
C LEU A 451 26.14 14.07 -10.67
N ASN A 452 27.34 14.62 -10.88
CA ASN A 452 27.65 16.05 -10.72
C ASN A 452 27.55 16.84 -12.04
N THR A 453 27.18 16.19 -13.14
CA THR A 453 26.96 16.83 -14.44
C THR A 453 25.47 17.07 -14.66
N SER A 454 25.13 18.26 -15.15
CA SER A 454 23.75 18.58 -15.49
C SER A 454 23.18 17.58 -16.49
N LEU A 455 21.97 17.07 -16.23
CA LEU A 455 21.27 16.13 -17.10
C LEU A 455 20.97 16.74 -18.49
N SER A 456 20.90 18.06 -18.58
CA SER A 456 20.77 18.75 -19.87
C SER A 456 22.07 18.77 -20.68
N SER A 457 23.15 18.17 -20.20
CA SER A 457 24.44 18.06 -20.89
C SER A 457 24.81 16.62 -21.26
N TRP A 458 24.05 15.62 -20.82
CA TRP A 458 24.41 14.21 -20.97
C TRP A 458 24.43 13.71 -22.42
N GLY A 459 23.75 14.39 -23.35
CA GLY A 459 23.84 14.12 -24.78
C GLY A 459 25.17 14.55 -25.42
N SER A 460 25.98 15.36 -24.73
CA SER A 460 27.29 15.82 -25.23
C SER A 460 28.28 14.67 -25.36
N SER A 461 29.14 14.73 -26.41
CA SER A 461 30.19 13.74 -26.63
C SER A 461 31.22 13.70 -25.50
N SER A 462 31.42 14.80 -24.79
CA SER A 462 32.40 14.91 -23.68
C SER A 462 31.99 14.13 -22.42
N VAL A 463 30.70 13.79 -22.27
CA VAL A 463 30.15 13.06 -21.12
C VAL A 463 29.22 11.92 -21.57
N SER A 464 29.46 11.40 -22.77
CA SER A 464 28.56 10.40 -23.38
C SER A 464 28.43 9.10 -22.57
N ASP A 465 29.43 8.76 -21.74
CA ASP A 465 29.34 7.59 -20.85
C ASP A 465 28.18 7.66 -19.90
N CYS A 466 27.78 8.86 -19.49
CA CYS A 466 26.66 9.02 -18.55
C CYS A 466 25.36 8.44 -19.09
N LYS A 467 25.00 8.76 -20.35
CA LYS A 467 23.80 8.23 -21.00
C LYS A 467 24.00 6.82 -21.58
N ASN A 468 25.22 6.51 -22.10
CA ASN A 468 25.48 5.22 -22.75
C ASN A 468 25.49 4.06 -21.75
N ASN A 469 25.79 4.37 -20.49
CA ASN A 469 25.74 3.41 -19.38
C ASN A 469 24.56 3.68 -18.45
N ASP A 470 23.44 4.09 -19.04
CA ASP A 470 22.16 4.30 -18.38
C ASP A 470 21.06 3.48 -19.08
N TRP A 471 20.54 2.47 -18.41
CA TRP A 471 19.55 1.58 -19.00
C TRP A 471 18.17 2.21 -19.20
N LEU A 472 17.87 3.35 -18.58
CA LEU A 472 16.65 4.11 -18.81
C LEU A 472 16.70 4.93 -20.10
N PHE A 473 17.90 5.19 -20.63
CA PHE A 473 18.06 5.81 -21.93
C PHE A 473 17.53 4.90 -23.04
N SER A 474 16.52 5.35 -23.77
CA SER A 474 15.84 4.55 -24.78
C SER A 474 16.13 4.97 -26.22
N ASN A 475 17.02 5.93 -26.43
CA ASN A 475 17.30 6.53 -27.74
C ASN A 475 16.05 7.07 -28.47
N SER A 476 15.03 7.41 -27.69
CA SER A 476 13.78 8.03 -28.19
C SER A 476 13.36 9.13 -27.25
N TRP A 477 12.55 10.03 -27.74
CA TRP A 477 11.95 11.10 -26.93
C TRP A 477 10.90 10.49 -26.02
N GLN A 478 11.12 10.48 -24.69
CA GLN A 478 10.19 9.89 -23.75
C GLN A 478 9.79 10.86 -22.63
N TRP A 479 8.52 10.81 -22.27
CA TRP A 479 7.96 11.63 -21.20
C TRP A 479 8.49 11.24 -19.83
N THR A 480 8.58 12.25 -18.96
CA THR A 480 8.66 12.09 -17.51
C THR A 480 7.37 12.61 -16.87
N ILE A 481 7.14 12.31 -15.59
CA ILE A 481 5.98 12.82 -14.86
C ILE A 481 6.14 14.29 -14.46
N SER A 482 7.37 14.81 -14.46
CA SER A 482 7.69 16.11 -13.88
C SER A 482 7.32 17.25 -14.81
N PRO A 483 6.50 18.22 -14.34
CA PRO A 483 6.23 19.44 -15.08
C PRO A 483 7.49 20.32 -15.13
N GLY A 484 7.69 21.01 -16.26
CA GLY A 484 8.71 22.02 -16.41
C GLY A 484 8.21 23.36 -15.91
N ALA A 485 8.96 23.97 -14.98
CA ALA A 485 8.66 25.30 -14.47
C ALA A 485 9.58 26.31 -15.12
N TYR A 486 9.18 26.86 -16.27
CA TYR A 486 10.02 27.85 -16.96
C TYR A 486 9.79 29.27 -16.44
N SER A 487 10.87 30.00 -16.13
CA SER A 487 10.86 31.19 -15.28
C SER A 487 10.89 32.54 -16.02
N SER A 488 10.68 32.64 -17.30
CA SER A 488 10.85 33.94 -17.95
C SER A 488 9.59 34.50 -18.56
N GLY A 489 9.06 35.51 -17.86
CA GLY A 489 8.17 36.54 -18.42
C GLY A 489 6.82 36.07 -18.91
N ALA A 490 5.86 36.85 -18.66
CA ALA A 490 4.47 37.06 -19.08
C ALA A 490 3.75 36.09 -20.03
N TYR A 491 4.37 35.06 -20.53
CA TYR A 491 3.79 34.00 -21.34
C TYR A 491 4.08 32.65 -20.72
N SER A 492 3.19 32.08 -20.21
CA SER A 492 2.57 30.77 -20.25
C SER A 492 3.33 29.59 -20.90
N SER A 493 4.43 29.75 -21.58
CA SER A 493 5.18 28.61 -22.17
C SER A 493 5.69 27.62 -21.12
N GLY A 494 5.87 28.05 -19.87
CA GLY A 494 6.24 27.16 -18.78
C GLY A 494 5.06 26.37 -18.22
N ALA A 495 3.84 26.88 -18.32
CA ALA A 495 2.63 26.21 -17.82
C ALA A 495 2.15 25.07 -18.73
N SER A 496 2.73 24.94 -19.92
CA SER A 496 2.41 23.93 -20.92
C SER A 496 3.57 22.95 -21.22
N ASN A 497 4.65 22.98 -20.45
CA ASN A 497 5.81 22.13 -20.69
C ASN A 497 5.98 21.04 -19.61
N ALA A 498 6.33 19.83 -20.03
CA ALA A 498 6.79 18.75 -19.17
C ALA A 498 8.22 18.33 -19.53
N PHE A 499 8.95 17.74 -18.59
CA PHE A 499 10.29 17.23 -18.87
C PHE A 499 10.23 15.94 -19.69
N ILE A 500 11.23 15.80 -20.55
CA ILE A 500 11.50 14.59 -21.34
C ILE A 500 12.97 14.22 -21.23
N VAL A 501 13.27 12.95 -21.51
CA VAL A 501 14.59 12.52 -21.97
C VAL A 501 14.52 12.44 -23.49
N ASP A 502 15.34 13.21 -24.20
CA ASP A 502 15.32 13.21 -25.65
C ASP A 502 16.13 12.06 -26.27
N SER A 503 16.10 11.91 -27.59
CA SER A 503 16.85 10.87 -28.29
C SER A 503 18.37 11.02 -28.21
N GLY A 504 18.86 12.19 -27.83
CA GLY A 504 20.27 12.45 -27.55
C GLY A 504 20.71 12.12 -26.12
N GLY A 505 19.76 11.91 -25.21
CA GLY A 505 20.01 11.70 -23.78
C GLY A 505 20.05 12.99 -22.96
N TYR A 506 19.57 14.10 -23.52
CA TYR A 506 19.42 15.34 -22.78
C TYR A 506 18.09 15.34 -22.03
N VAL A 507 18.09 15.80 -20.79
CA VAL A 507 16.85 16.16 -20.09
C VAL A 507 16.50 17.60 -20.44
N ILE A 508 15.40 17.77 -21.15
CA ILE A 508 14.90 19.06 -21.60
C ILE A 508 13.40 19.17 -21.38
N THR A 509 12.81 20.35 -21.54
CA THR A 509 11.37 20.52 -21.53
C THR A 509 10.80 20.46 -22.93
N ASN A 510 9.56 19.97 -23.03
CA ASN A 510 8.80 19.93 -24.29
C ASN A 510 7.34 20.29 -24.03
N GLY A 511 6.67 20.87 -25.03
CA GLY A 511 5.26 21.20 -24.91
C GLY A 511 4.42 19.95 -24.61
N ALA A 512 3.53 20.03 -23.63
CA ALA A 512 2.70 18.91 -23.18
C ALA A 512 1.86 18.30 -24.31
N TYR A 513 1.47 19.11 -25.28
CA TYR A 513 0.75 18.66 -26.49
C TYR A 513 1.57 17.76 -27.40
N SER A 514 2.90 17.83 -27.34
CA SER A 514 3.77 17.01 -28.19
C SER A 514 3.56 15.53 -27.91
N TYR A 515 3.59 14.69 -28.93
CA TYR A 515 3.50 13.25 -28.77
C TYR A 515 4.89 12.64 -28.60
N ARG A 516 5.13 12.06 -27.42
CA ARG A 516 6.39 11.42 -27.04
C ARG A 516 6.11 10.04 -26.49
N ALA A 517 7.13 9.18 -26.51
CA ALA A 517 7.03 7.82 -25.98
C ALA A 517 6.59 7.84 -24.52
N ALA A 518 5.56 7.06 -24.21
CA ALA A 518 5.09 6.83 -22.85
C ALA A 518 5.53 5.45 -22.37
N ARG A 519 6.23 5.41 -21.24
CA ARG A 519 6.61 4.19 -20.52
C ARG A 519 5.97 4.23 -19.15
N PRO A 520 4.90 3.47 -18.90
CA PRO A 520 4.22 3.43 -17.60
C PRO A 520 5.15 3.02 -16.48
N VAL A 521 4.99 3.64 -15.33
CA VAL A 521 5.72 3.37 -14.09
C VAL A 521 4.73 3.11 -12.98
N VAL A 522 5.01 2.12 -12.14
CA VAL A 522 4.17 1.74 -11.00
C VAL A 522 5.00 1.54 -9.75
N TYR A 523 4.38 1.69 -8.60
CA TYR A 523 4.92 1.21 -7.32
C TYR A 523 4.23 -0.09 -6.94
N LEU A 524 5.00 -1.11 -6.63
CA LEU A 524 4.47 -2.34 -6.04
C LEU A 524 4.10 -2.11 -4.56
N THR A 525 3.21 -2.91 -4.03
CA THR A 525 3.00 -2.99 -2.58
C THR A 525 4.28 -3.51 -1.90
N SER A 526 4.50 -3.16 -0.65
CA SER A 526 5.75 -3.46 0.07
C SER A 526 6.01 -4.95 0.31
N ASN A 527 4.96 -5.77 0.25
CA ASN A 527 4.98 -7.21 0.55
C ASN A 527 5.11 -8.12 -0.68
N VAL A 528 5.39 -7.56 -1.86
CA VAL A 528 5.59 -8.37 -3.07
C VAL A 528 6.85 -9.21 -2.95
N GLY A 529 6.71 -10.53 -3.10
CA GLY A 529 7.78 -11.50 -3.02
C GLY A 529 8.37 -11.89 -4.37
N ILE A 530 9.55 -12.52 -4.30
CA ILE A 530 10.21 -13.17 -5.45
C ILE A 530 9.82 -14.65 -5.44
N GLN A 531 9.14 -15.11 -6.47
CA GLN A 531 8.84 -16.54 -6.66
C GLN A 531 10.00 -17.28 -7.35
N SER A 532 10.62 -16.67 -8.33
CA SER A 532 11.76 -17.21 -9.05
C SER A 532 12.47 -16.15 -9.90
N GLY A 533 13.58 -16.54 -10.53
CA GLY A 533 14.38 -15.68 -11.39
C GLY A 533 15.52 -14.97 -10.66
N ASP A 534 16.47 -14.44 -11.44
CA ASP A 534 17.64 -13.69 -10.95
C ASP A 534 17.66 -12.24 -11.45
N GLY A 535 16.63 -11.85 -12.19
CA GLY A 535 16.48 -10.51 -12.77
C GLY A 535 17.28 -10.28 -14.04
N SER A 536 18.00 -11.29 -14.58
CA SER A 536 18.64 -11.17 -15.89
C SER A 536 17.60 -11.17 -17.01
N SER A 537 17.98 -10.72 -18.21
CA SER A 537 17.09 -10.72 -19.37
C SER A 537 16.66 -12.13 -19.81
N GLY A 538 17.50 -13.13 -19.54
CA GLY A 538 17.22 -14.54 -19.84
C GLY A 538 16.44 -15.27 -18.73
N ASN A 539 16.43 -14.74 -17.51
CA ASN A 539 15.74 -15.30 -16.35
C ASN A 539 15.15 -14.17 -15.46
N PRO A 540 14.15 -13.43 -15.97
CA PRO A 540 13.53 -12.33 -15.24
C PRO A 540 12.94 -12.77 -13.90
N PHE A 541 12.85 -11.88 -12.93
CA PHE A 541 12.08 -12.11 -11.71
C PHE A 541 10.61 -12.42 -12.03
N ILE A 542 10.08 -13.45 -11.40
CA ILE A 542 8.66 -13.76 -11.35
C ILE A 542 8.17 -13.36 -9.95
N LEU A 543 7.12 -12.55 -9.89
CA LEU A 543 6.61 -11.97 -8.66
C LEU A 543 5.29 -12.62 -8.23
N GLY A 544 5.05 -12.62 -6.90
CA GLY A 544 3.82 -13.14 -6.33
C GLY A 544 3.52 -12.65 -4.94
#